data_37aec38dbc54d5094a54d97b6f35b39d
#
_entry.id   37aec38dbc54d5094a54d97b6f35b39d
#
_cell.length_a   1.000
_cell.length_b   1.000
_cell.length_c   1.000
_cell.angle_alpha   90.00
_cell.angle_beta   90.00
_cell.angle_gamma   90.00
#
_symmetry.space_group_name_H-M   'P 1'
#
loop_
_entity.id
_entity.type
_entity.pdbx_description
1 polymer ?
#
loop_
_entity_poly.entity_id
_entity_poly.type
_entity_poly.pdbx_seq_one_letter_code
_entity_poly.pdbx_strand_id
1 'polypeptide(L)'
;IVPFDPNKVIPCCNGWVLAPYPNRVTNGQYSFDGEDYQMPIDEFDRQSSLHGYAYRYMWELVDLQESHVTLSWRSPDIAGYPFDITITATYALDENGLTETFTVHNNDSVKAPWAFGIHPWLANGKHATGQAITADNEPCRLELHCDTHVTVDEHLLPTGEEPVSGIFDLRDNPTLEGRGF
;
A
#
# COMPACT_ATOMS: atom_id res chain seq x y z
N ILE A 1 7.42 -2.47 -12.94
CA ILE A 1 7.50 -1.56 -11.78
C ILE A 1 8.32 -0.35 -12.18
N VAL A 2 7.92 0.85 -11.73
CA VAL A 2 8.67 2.08 -11.98
C VAL A 2 9.95 2.07 -11.14
N PRO A 3 11.15 2.18 -11.75
CA PRO A 3 12.38 2.23 -11.00
C PRO A 3 12.54 3.57 -10.27
N PHE A 4 13.29 3.56 -9.18
CA PHE A 4 13.66 4.77 -8.42
C PHE A 4 15.17 4.78 -8.11
N ASP A 5 15.71 5.96 -7.81
CA ASP A 5 17.09 6.10 -7.36
C ASP A 5 17.19 5.74 -5.86
N PRO A 6 17.94 4.68 -5.49
CA PRO A 6 18.01 4.22 -4.09
C PRO A 6 18.68 5.23 -3.15
N ASN A 7 19.32 6.29 -3.69
CA ASN A 7 19.94 7.35 -2.90
C ASN A 7 19.02 8.55 -2.68
N LYS A 8 17.78 8.47 -3.15
CA LYS A 8 16.75 9.51 -2.98
C LYS A 8 15.57 8.99 -2.21
N VAL A 9 14.77 9.93 -1.70
CA VAL A 9 13.47 9.60 -1.10
C VAL A 9 12.60 8.92 -2.15
N ILE A 10 12.00 7.80 -1.78
CA ILE A 10 11.06 7.06 -2.64
C ILE A 10 9.86 7.96 -2.93
N PRO A 11 9.57 8.26 -4.21
CA PRO A 11 8.48 9.15 -4.57
C PRO A 11 7.12 8.48 -4.32
N CYS A 12 6.21 9.24 -3.70
CA CYS A 12 4.79 8.91 -3.60
C CYS A 12 4.51 7.44 -3.22
N CYS A 13 5.16 6.94 -2.20
CA CYS A 13 4.94 5.59 -1.64
C CYS A 13 5.27 4.41 -2.57
N ASN A 14 5.98 4.63 -3.69
CA ASN A 14 6.27 3.60 -4.68
C ASN A 14 6.92 2.35 -4.04
N GLY A 15 6.23 1.21 -4.12
CA GLY A 15 6.70 -0.07 -3.59
C GLY A 15 6.55 -0.23 -2.08
N TRP A 16 5.88 0.70 -1.39
CA TRP A 16 5.68 0.58 0.05
C TRP A 16 4.77 -0.60 0.42
N VAL A 17 5.14 -1.25 1.53
CA VAL A 17 4.27 -2.19 2.23
C VAL A 17 3.46 -1.40 3.25
N LEU A 18 2.15 -1.36 3.05
CA LEU A 18 1.21 -0.58 3.86
C LEU A 18 0.66 -1.47 4.96
N ALA A 19 1.32 -1.47 6.10
CA ALA A 19 0.99 -2.30 7.24
C ALA A 19 1.30 -1.57 8.56
N PRO A 20 0.50 -1.78 9.64
CA PRO A 20 -0.60 -2.73 9.77
C PRO A 20 -1.94 -2.26 9.20
N TYR A 21 -1.97 -1.15 8.45
CA TYR A 21 -3.17 -0.65 7.75
C TYR A 21 -2.76 0.16 6.52
N PRO A 22 -3.52 0.06 5.42
CA PRO A 22 -3.42 0.99 4.29
C PRO A 22 -4.28 2.23 4.54
N ASN A 23 -4.06 3.29 3.75
CA ASN A 23 -4.82 4.51 3.78
C ASN A 23 -4.76 5.23 5.14
N ARG A 24 -5.84 5.91 5.55
CA ARG A 24 -5.84 6.90 6.62
C ARG A 24 -6.63 6.45 7.84
N VAL A 25 -6.10 6.81 9.02
CA VAL A 25 -6.84 6.76 10.28
C VAL A 25 -7.04 8.19 10.75
N THR A 26 -8.31 8.65 10.75
CA THR A 26 -8.72 10.00 11.10
C THR A 26 -8.25 10.38 12.49
N ASN A 27 -7.61 11.54 12.63
CA ASN A 27 -7.03 12.02 13.89
C ASN A 27 -6.07 11.02 14.56
N GLY A 28 -5.64 9.98 13.85
CA GLY A 28 -4.86 8.86 14.39
C GLY A 28 -5.61 8.03 15.43
N GLN A 29 -6.93 8.15 15.52
CA GLN A 29 -7.73 7.51 16.57
C GLN A 29 -8.49 6.30 16.05
N TYR A 30 -8.43 5.20 16.79
CA TYR A 30 -9.25 4.02 16.54
C TYR A 30 -9.56 3.27 17.85
N SER A 31 -10.64 2.49 17.83
CA SER A 31 -10.99 1.61 18.93
C SER A 31 -10.90 0.16 18.49
N PHE A 32 -10.35 -0.70 19.31
CA PHE A 32 -10.24 -2.12 19.04
C PHE A 32 -10.38 -2.93 20.35
N ASP A 33 -11.25 -3.93 20.32
CA ASP A 33 -11.51 -4.85 21.43
C ASP A 33 -11.87 -4.12 22.77
N GLY A 34 -12.55 -2.95 22.64
CA GLY A 34 -13.00 -2.13 23.78
C GLY A 34 -11.99 -1.11 24.30
N GLU A 35 -10.80 -1.06 23.74
CA GLU A 35 -9.76 -0.09 24.09
C GLU A 35 -9.58 0.97 22.99
N ASP A 36 -9.25 2.19 23.39
CA ASP A 36 -8.98 3.31 22.49
C ASP A 36 -7.49 3.53 22.31
N TYR A 37 -7.08 3.74 21.07
CA TYR A 37 -5.68 3.91 20.67
C TYR A 37 -5.49 5.25 19.96
N GLN A 38 -4.34 5.87 20.21
CA GLN A 38 -3.91 7.12 19.57
C GLN A 38 -2.59 6.91 18.85
N MET A 39 -2.62 6.95 17.53
CA MET A 39 -1.43 6.94 16.67
C MET A 39 -0.92 8.35 16.41
N PRO A 40 0.37 8.52 16.10
CA PRO A 40 0.91 9.79 15.65
C PRO A 40 0.23 10.28 14.37
N ILE A 41 -0.03 11.58 14.28
CA ILE A 41 -0.42 12.24 13.05
C ILE A 41 0.85 12.46 12.21
N ASP A 42 0.87 11.98 10.98
CA ASP A 42 2.00 12.10 10.05
C ASP A 42 1.61 12.69 8.69
N GLU A 43 0.33 12.77 8.40
CA GLU A 43 -0.24 13.55 7.31
C GLU A 43 -0.99 14.76 7.88
N PHE A 44 -0.27 15.85 8.14
CA PHE A 44 -0.79 17.01 8.86
C PHE A 44 -1.91 17.73 8.11
N ASP A 45 -1.84 17.81 6.79
CA ASP A 45 -2.85 18.50 5.97
C ASP A 45 -4.24 17.84 6.07
N ARG A 46 -4.28 16.53 6.34
CA ARG A 46 -5.52 15.76 6.51
C ARG A 46 -5.75 15.27 7.93
N GLN A 47 -4.90 15.69 8.87
CA GLN A 47 -5.00 15.30 10.28
C GLN A 47 -5.13 13.77 10.45
N SER A 48 -4.31 13.01 9.73
CA SER A 48 -4.42 11.56 9.69
C SER A 48 -3.10 10.87 9.97
N SER A 49 -3.18 9.62 10.42
CA SER A 49 -2.09 8.67 10.39
C SER A 49 -2.19 7.85 9.11
N LEU A 50 -1.11 7.80 8.31
CA LEU A 50 -1.13 7.32 6.93
C LEU A 50 -0.29 6.06 6.74
N HIS A 51 -0.89 5.03 6.12
CA HIS A 51 -0.22 3.85 5.57
C HIS A 51 0.56 2.97 6.54
N GLY A 52 0.31 3.12 7.84
CA GLY A 52 0.97 2.29 8.86
C GLY A 52 2.46 2.59 9.01
N TYR A 53 3.25 1.58 9.33
CA TYR A 53 4.62 1.78 9.79
C TYR A 53 5.67 0.91 9.10
N ALA A 54 5.28 -0.19 8.47
CA ALA A 54 6.22 -1.17 7.94
C ALA A 54 7.21 -0.59 6.91
N TYR A 55 6.79 0.43 6.16
CA TYR A 55 7.64 1.12 5.19
C TYR A 55 8.70 2.05 5.82
N ARG A 56 8.59 2.34 7.12
CA ARG A 56 9.48 3.29 7.82
C ARG A 56 10.69 2.63 8.45
N TYR A 57 10.71 1.30 8.47
CA TYR A 57 11.75 0.53 9.14
C TYR A 57 12.53 -0.32 8.15
N MET A 58 13.77 -0.64 8.53
CA MET A 58 14.56 -1.60 7.78
C MET A 58 14.01 -3.00 8.00
N TRP A 59 13.86 -3.75 6.93
CA TRP A 59 13.50 -5.16 6.96
C TRP A 59 14.76 -6.02 7.04
N GLU A 60 14.69 -7.12 7.74
CA GLU A 60 15.75 -8.10 7.80
C GLU A 60 15.77 -8.95 6.53
N LEU A 61 16.96 -9.15 5.96
CA LEU A 61 17.14 -10.09 4.86
C LEU A 61 17.18 -11.51 5.40
N VAL A 62 16.19 -12.33 5.07
CA VAL A 62 16.05 -13.72 5.51
C VAL A 62 16.68 -14.67 4.51
N ASP A 63 16.43 -14.46 3.21
CA ASP A 63 16.99 -15.28 2.14
C ASP A 63 17.16 -14.44 0.86
N LEU A 64 18.21 -14.75 0.10
CA LEU A 64 18.49 -14.10 -1.18
C LEU A 64 19.06 -15.12 -2.15
N GLN A 65 18.36 -15.30 -3.26
CA GLN A 65 18.75 -16.15 -4.36
C GLN A 65 18.73 -15.35 -5.66
N GLU A 66 19.12 -15.97 -6.78
CA GLU A 66 19.17 -15.30 -8.09
C GLU A 66 17.81 -14.73 -8.52
N SER A 67 16.71 -15.45 -8.22
CA SER A 67 15.38 -15.10 -8.68
C SER A 67 14.36 -14.84 -7.56
N HIS A 68 14.77 -14.89 -6.31
CA HIS A 68 13.90 -14.50 -5.21
C HIS A 68 14.62 -13.88 -4.02
N VAL A 69 13.89 -13.06 -3.27
CA VAL A 69 14.33 -12.50 -1.99
C VAL A 69 13.21 -12.64 -0.97
N THR A 70 13.58 -13.01 0.24
CA THR A 70 12.67 -13.03 1.40
C THR A 70 13.16 -12.06 2.45
N LEU A 71 12.27 -11.17 2.86
CA LEU A 71 12.49 -10.15 3.87
C LEU A 71 11.54 -10.38 5.05
N SER A 72 11.96 -10.01 6.24
CA SER A 72 11.11 -10.05 7.44
C SER A 72 11.12 -8.71 8.16
N TRP A 73 9.97 -8.35 8.70
CA TRP A 73 9.81 -7.19 9.57
C TRP A 73 8.96 -7.59 10.79
N ARG A 74 9.45 -7.27 11.97
CA ARG A 74 8.69 -7.39 13.21
C ARG A 74 8.33 -6.00 13.70
N SER A 75 7.07 -5.78 14.09
CA SER A 75 6.64 -4.49 14.61
C SER A 75 7.45 -4.13 15.85
N PRO A 76 8.12 -2.95 15.85
CA PRO A 76 8.71 -2.43 17.08
C PRO A 76 7.58 -1.92 18.00
N ASP A 77 7.95 -1.46 19.20
CA ASP A 77 7.03 -0.75 20.07
C ASP A 77 6.64 0.58 19.42
N ILE A 78 5.42 0.65 18.88
CA ILE A 78 4.89 1.78 18.13
C ILE A 78 3.78 2.44 18.93
N ALA A 79 3.89 3.74 19.16
CA ALA A 79 2.83 4.53 19.80
C ALA A 79 1.50 4.31 19.08
N GLY A 80 0.47 3.90 19.83
CA GLY A 80 -0.87 3.65 19.31
C GLY A 80 -1.05 2.32 18.58
N TYR A 81 -0.03 1.49 18.44
CA TYR A 81 -0.15 0.12 17.92
C TYR A 81 0.74 -0.85 18.74
N PRO A 82 0.34 -1.20 19.95
CA PRO A 82 1.15 -2.00 20.88
C PRO A 82 0.99 -3.51 20.62
N PHE A 83 0.94 -3.94 19.38
CA PHE A 83 0.75 -5.33 18.99
C PHE A 83 2.01 -5.87 18.32
N ASP A 84 2.45 -7.04 18.74
CA ASP A 84 3.62 -7.71 18.19
C ASP A 84 3.23 -8.59 17.00
N ILE A 85 3.54 -8.14 15.81
CA ILE A 85 3.33 -8.88 14.57
C ILE A 85 4.63 -9.05 13.80
N THR A 86 4.76 -10.15 13.08
CA THR A 86 5.83 -10.37 12.11
C THR A 86 5.25 -10.47 10.71
N ILE A 87 5.81 -9.74 9.77
CA ILE A 87 5.49 -9.85 8.33
C ILE A 87 6.69 -10.47 7.63
N THR A 88 6.44 -11.48 6.82
CA THR A 88 7.42 -12.02 5.89
C THR A 88 6.97 -11.70 4.47
N ALA A 89 7.83 -11.06 3.69
CA ALA A 89 7.60 -10.72 2.29
C ALA A 89 8.57 -11.49 1.41
N THR A 90 8.05 -12.26 0.46
CA THR A 90 8.84 -12.96 -0.56
C THR A 90 8.50 -12.40 -1.93
N TYR A 91 9.52 -11.97 -2.65
CA TYR A 91 9.44 -11.49 -4.03
C TYR A 91 10.16 -12.51 -4.91
N ALA A 92 9.45 -13.12 -5.84
CA ALA A 92 9.99 -14.13 -6.74
C ALA A 92 9.75 -13.74 -8.20
N LEU A 93 10.78 -13.92 -9.02
CA LEU A 93 10.74 -13.68 -10.46
C LEU A 93 10.83 -15.01 -11.20
N ASP A 94 9.94 -15.20 -12.17
CA ASP A 94 9.99 -16.31 -13.11
C ASP A 94 9.61 -15.86 -14.53
N GLU A 95 9.42 -16.80 -15.45
CA GLU A 95 9.01 -16.52 -16.83
C GLU A 95 7.62 -15.86 -16.96
N ASN A 96 6.79 -15.95 -15.92
CA ASN A 96 5.45 -15.35 -15.88
C ASN A 96 5.46 -13.94 -15.26
N GLY A 97 6.55 -13.55 -14.60
CA GLY A 97 6.71 -12.22 -14.01
C GLY A 97 7.09 -12.22 -12.54
N LEU A 98 6.63 -11.20 -11.81
CA LEU A 98 6.87 -11.01 -10.38
C LEU A 98 5.70 -11.57 -9.57
N THR A 99 6.01 -12.48 -8.65
CA THR A 99 5.09 -12.93 -7.60
C THR A 99 5.51 -12.32 -6.26
N GLU A 100 4.59 -11.67 -5.58
CA GLU A 100 4.77 -11.09 -4.25
C GLU A 100 3.90 -11.88 -3.26
N THR A 101 4.52 -12.48 -2.25
CA THR A 101 3.83 -13.24 -1.21
C THR A 101 4.09 -12.61 0.15
N PHE A 102 3.02 -12.28 0.87
CA PHE A 102 3.09 -11.73 2.21
C PHE A 102 2.41 -12.67 3.21
N THR A 103 3.12 -12.95 4.29
CA THR A 103 2.59 -13.72 5.40
C THR A 103 2.69 -12.88 6.67
N VAL A 104 1.60 -12.82 7.43
CA VAL A 104 1.59 -12.14 8.73
C VAL A 104 1.37 -13.14 9.83
N HIS A 105 2.13 -12.98 10.90
CA HIS A 105 2.01 -13.76 12.13
C HIS A 105 1.80 -12.81 13.32
N ASN A 106 0.73 -13.05 14.08
CA ASN A 106 0.52 -12.37 15.36
C ASN A 106 1.32 -13.12 16.43
N ASN A 107 2.33 -12.46 17.02
CA ASN A 107 3.21 -13.05 18.03
C ASN A 107 2.60 -12.95 19.44
N ASP A 108 1.55 -12.12 19.60
CA ASP A 108 0.85 -11.95 20.86
C ASP A 108 -0.20 -13.04 21.12
N SER A 109 -0.57 -13.17 22.37
CA SER A 109 -1.72 -14.01 22.81
C SER A 109 -3.06 -13.29 22.62
N VAL A 110 -3.06 -11.98 22.35
CA VAL A 110 -4.24 -11.14 22.12
C VAL A 110 -4.42 -10.89 20.62
N LYS A 111 -5.65 -10.55 20.22
CA LYS A 111 -5.92 -10.17 18.84
C LYS A 111 -5.24 -8.84 18.52
N ALA A 112 -4.75 -8.71 17.30
CA ALA A 112 -4.26 -7.46 16.74
C ALA A 112 -5.18 -6.98 15.60
N PRO A 113 -5.54 -5.69 15.53
CA PRO A 113 -6.22 -5.15 14.36
C PRO A 113 -5.25 -5.16 13.17
N TRP A 114 -5.72 -5.65 12.03
CA TRP A 114 -4.88 -5.84 10.87
C TRP A 114 -5.59 -5.50 9.57
N ALA A 115 -4.96 -4.67 8.78
CA ALA A 115 -5.26 -4.49 7.37
C ALA A 115 -3.95 -4.38 6.59
N PHE A 116 -3.99 -4.62 5.28
CA PHE A 116 -2.81 -4.72 4.47
C PHE A 116 -3.01 -4.11 3.09
N GLY A 117 -1.96 -3.52 2.55
CA GLY A 117 -1.89 -3.06 1.17
C GLY A 117 -0.45 -3.02 0.66
N ILE A 118 -0.32 -2.92 -0.65
CA ILE A 118 0.94 -2.63 -1.34
C ILE A 118 0.72 -1.42 -2.25
N HIS A 119 1.78 -0.70 -2.55
CA HIS A 119 1.71 0.52 -3.38
C HIS A 119 2.59 0.41 -4.64
N PRO A 120 2.35 -0.58 -5.52
CA PRO A 120 3.16 -0.75 -6.71
C PRO A 120 2.89 0.36 -7.73
N TRP A 121 3.96 0.90 -8.31
CA TRP A 121 3.88 1.78 -9.45
C TRP A 121 4.23 0.99 -10.71
N LEU A 122 3.26 0.81 -11.58
CA LEU A 122 3.43 0.08 -12.82
C LEU A 122 3.97 1.02 -13.91
N ALA A 123 5.03 0.59 -14.59
CA ALA A 123 5.61 1.36 -15.68
C ALA A 123 4.69 1.32 -16.91
N ASN A 124 4.43 2.46 -17.51
CA ASN A 124 3.69 2.58 -18.77
C ASN A 124 4.60 2.60 -20.02
N GLY A 125 5.85 2.16 -19.87
CA GLY A 125 6.82 2.09 -20.96
C GLY A 125 7.58 3.40 -21.26
N LYS A 126 7.26 4.51 -20.58
CA LYS A 126 7.85 5.83 -20.87
C LYS A 126 8.77 6.38 -19.78
N HIS A 127 9.20 5.55 -18.82
CA HIS A 127 9.98 6.02 -17.67
C HIS A 127 11.47 5.74 -17.82
N ALA A 128 12.27 6.80 -17.63
CA ALA A 128 13.66 6.69 -17.27
C ALA A 128 13.83 6.97 -15.77
N THR A 129 14.76 6.27 -15.11
CA THR A 129 15.09 6.48 -13.70
C THR A 129 15.38 7.95 -13.42
N GLY A 130 14.67 8.54 -12.44
CA GLY A 130 14.89 9.91 -11.98
C GLY A 130 14.17 11.00 -12.77
N GLN A 131 13.33 10.67 -13.74
CA GLN A 131 12.48 11.66 -14.40
C GLN A 131 11.14 11.83 -13.67
N ALA A 132 10.62 13.06 -13.68
CA ALA A 132 9.27 13.31 -13.22
C ALA A 132 8.29 12.52 -14.10
N ILE A 133 7.37 11.81 -13.47
CA ILE A 133 6.35 11.02 -14.15
C ILE A 133 5.26 11.97 -14.62
N THR A 134 5.36 12.46 -15.83
CA THR A 134 4.22 13.01 -16.55
C THR A 134 3.58 11.84 -17.29
N ALA A 135 2.59 11.24 -16.66
CA ALA A 135 1.97 10.04 -17.18
C ALA A 135 1.02 10.39 -18.32
N ASP A 136 1.44 10.06 -19.52
CA ASP A 136 0.50 9.79 -20.61
C ASP A 136 0.10 8.29 -20.48
N ASN A 137 -0.96 8.05 -19.71
CA ASN A 137 -1.50 6.70 -19.50
C ASN A 137 -2.55 6.32 -20.54
N GLU A 138 -2.87 7.22 -21.49
CA GLU A 138 -3.92 6.99 -22.50
C GLU A 138 -3.78 5.67 -23.25
N PRO A 139 -2.57 5.21 -23.65
CA PRO A 139 -2.43 3.93 -24.32
C PRO A 139 -2.48 2.73 -23.37
N CYS A 140 -2.49 2.96 -22.06
CA CYS A 140 -2.51 1.88 -21.08
C CYS A 140 -3.92 1.31 -20.89
N ARG A 141 -3.99 0.05 -20.56
CA ARG A 141 -5.22 -0.66 -20.22
C ARG A 141 -5.10 -1.22 -18.82
N LEU A 142 -6.13 -0.99 -18.03
CA LEU A 142 -6.28 -1.54 -16.68
C LEU A 142 -7.64 -2.22 -16.60
N GLU A 143 -7.65 -3.53 -16.42
CA GLU A 143 -8.86 -4.32 -16.24
C GLU A 143 -9.02 -4.70 -14.77
N LEU A 144 -10.14 -4.31 -14.18
CA LEU A 144 -10.49 -4.59 -12.78
C LEU A 144 -11.91 -5.13 -12.73
N HIS A 145 -12.06 -6.36 -12.21
CA HIS A 145 -13.35 -7.04 -12.03
C HIS A 145 -13.91 -6.73 -10.64
N CYS A 146 -14.15 -5.45 -10.35
CA CYS A 146 -14.78 -4.98 -9.11
C CYS A 146 -16.22 -4.57 -9.39
N ASP A 147 -17.15 -4.96 -8.52
CA ASP A 147 -18.56 -4.57 -8.62
C ASP A 147 -18.86 -3.24 -7.93
N THR A 148 -18.05 -2.89 -6.92
CA THR A 148 -18.19 -1.66 -6.16
C THR A 148 -16.86 -0.92 -6.09
N HIS A 149 -16.91 0.37 -5.79
CA HIS A 149 -15.77 1.17 -5.39
C HIS A 149 -16.07 1.89 -4.06
N VAL A 150 -15.02 2.19 -3.30
CA VAL A 150 -15.14 2.96 -2.06
C VAL A 150 -15.25 4.44 -2.41
N THR A 151 -16.29 5.09 -1.88
CA THR A 151 -16.44 6.55 -1.93
C THR A 151 -15.61 7.20 -0.83
N VAL A 152 -15.09 8.41 -1.10
CA VAL A 152 -14.27 9.15 -0.13
C VAL A 152 -14.76 10.59 -0.02
N ASP A 153 -14.47 11.24 1.10
CA ASP A 153 -14.67 12.67 1.31
C ASP A 153 -13.49 13.50 0.77
N GLU A 154 -13.52 14.80 1.03
CA GLU A 154 -12.46 15.76 0.65
C GLU A 154 -11.10 15.50 1.31
N HIS A 155 -11.09 14.75 2.41
CA HIS A 155 -9.88 14.30 3.11
C HIS A 155 -9.40 12.91 2.64
N LEU A 156 -10.05 12.33 1.63
CA LEU A 156 -9.82 10.97 1.14
C LEU A 156 -10.09 9.89 2.20
N LEU A 157 -11.06 10.15 3.08
CA LEU A 157 -11.51 9.19 4.07
C LEU A 157 -12.70 8.41 3.52
N PRO A 158 -12.78 7.09 3.73
CA PRO A 158 -13.91 6.27 3.28
C PRO A 158 -15.25 6.75 3.84
N THR A 159 -16.23 6.93 2.97
CA THR A 159 -17.60 7.35 3.33
C THR A 159 -18.65 6.29 3.04
N GLY A 160 -18.32 5.30 2.20
CA GLY A 160 -19.24 4.23 1.82
C GLY A 160 -18.74 3.44 0.62
N GLU A 161 -19.65 2.67 0.03
CA GLU A 161 -19.42 1.91 -1.19
C GLU A 161 -20.55 2.16 -2.18
N GLU A 162 -20.21 2.27 -3.46
CA GLU A 162 -21.16 2.42 -4.55
C GLU A 162 -20.83 1.43 -5.69
N PRO A 163 -21.84 0.99 -6.47
CA PRO A 163 -21.57 0.23 -7.68
C PRO A 163 -20.68 0.99 -8.65
N VAL A 164 -19.70 0.29 -9.24
CA VAL A 164 -18.83 0.93 -10.25
C VAL A 164 -19.64 1.36 -11.47
N SER A 165 -19.37 2.59 -11.92
CA SER A 165 -20.01 3.18 -13.12
C SER A 165 -19.11 4.27 -13.72
N GLY A 166 -19.33 4.64 -14.97
CA GLY A 166 -18.60 5.73 -15.64
C GLY A 166 -17.09 5.52 -15.63
N ILE A 167 -16.35 6.48 -15.06
CA ILE A 167 -14.88 6.44 -15.02
C ILE A 167 -14.34 5.31 -14.12
N PHE A 168 -15.10 4.84 -13.14
CA PHE A 168 -14.70 3.76 -12.24
C PHE A 168 -14.98 2.36 -12.78
N ASP A 169 -15.76 2.21 -13.85
CA ASP A 169 -16.03 0.92 -14.46
C ASP A 169 -14.94 0.54 -15.46
N LEU A 170 -14.07 -0.37 -15.04
CA LEU A 170 -12.94 -0.88 -15.81
C LEU A 170 -13.15 -2.33 -16.29
N ARG A 171 -14.35 -2.89 -16.13
CA ARG A 171 -14.67 -4.28 -16.52
C ARG A 171 -14.79 -4.41 -18.04
N ASP A 172 -15.59 -3.54 -18.66
CA ASP A 172 -15.92 -3.59 -20.09
C ASP A 172 -15.12 -2.56 -20.89
N ASN A 173 -14.65 -1.48 -20.26
CA ASN A 173 -13.83 -0.45 -20.89
C ASN A 173 -12.55 -0.19 -20.10
N PRO A 174 -11.53 -1.03 -20.25
CA PRO A 174 -10.29 -0.97 -19.48
C PRO A 174 -9.33 0.16 -19.91
N THR A 175 -9.70 1.05 -20.82
CA THR A 175 -8.86 2.18 -21.22
C THR A 175 -8.71 3.20 -20.09
N LEU A 176 -7.53 3.80 -19.94
CA LEU A 176 -7.27 4.91 -19.03
C LEU A 176 -7.43 6.27 -19.70
N GLU A 177 -7.74 6.31 -21.00
CA GLU A 177 -8.01 7.54 -21.74
C GLU A 177 -9.17 8.33 -21.13
N GLY A 178 -8.93 9.62 -20.86
CA GLY A 178 -9.93 10.53 -20.31
C GLY A 178 -10.34 10.25 -18.85
N ARG A 179 -9.67 9.34 -18.16
CA ARG A 179 -9.91 9.05 -16.74
C ARG A 179 -8.95 9.86 -15.88
N GLY A 180 -9.50 10.77 -15.08
CA GLY A 180 -8.81 11.42 -13.97
C GLY A 180 -9.26 10.76 -12.66
N PHE A 181 -8.31 10.20 -11.92
CA PHE A 181 -8.55 9.64 -10.60
C PHE A 181 -7.99 10.57 -9.53
#